data_145d00794bc1839d3eda365b1b67c336
#
_entry.id   145d00794bc1839d3eda365b1b67c336
#
_cell.length_a   1.000
_cell.length_b   1.000
_cell.length_c   1.000
_cell.angle_alpha   90.00
_cell.angle_beta   90.00
_cell.angle_gamma   90.00
#
_symmetry.space_group_name_H-M   'P 1'
#
loop_
_entity.id
_entity.type
_entity.pdbx_description
1 polymer ?
#
loop_
_entity_poly.entity_id
_entity_poly.type
_entity_poly.pdbx_seq_one_letter_code
_entity_poly.pdbx_strand_id
1 'polypeptide(L)'
;MIKYIIPALVIGALAGYVINSAFVGFPSFWVTDYLFNGSLYLLLFVMGLAFGIDREAGAKLKSKGLKILIFPFVVALGSIVAGVLGGLVLGLNLYGSMAVTSGYGWYTLTGPLLAQTLGAEWGALGFTTNFLRELITILSIPLTVKINKLAPVASGGATTMDTTLPVIVRYCGPDVLITAFSSGFILSMVAPFTVIAIASLV
;
A
#
# COMPACT_ATOMS: atom_id res chain seq x y z
N MET A 1 -4.70 5.97 -15.66
CA MET A 1 -5.18 5.89 -14.26
C MET A 1 -5.13 7.25 -13.56
N ILE A 2 -4.01 7.96 -13.51
CA ILE A 2 -3.84 9.28 -12.86
C ILE A 2 -4.94 10.30 -13.25
N LYS A 3 -5.36 10.34 -14.51
CA LYS A 3 -6.41 11.26 -15.00
C LYS A 3 -7.79 11.07 -14.33
N TYR A 4 -8.04 9.97 -13.65
CA TYR A 4 -9.28 9.72 -12.89
C TYR A 4 -9.08 9.88 -11.39
N ILE A 5 -7.88 9.61 -10.89
CA ILE A 5 -7.57 9.69 -9.45
C ILE A 5 -7.59 11.14 -8.97
N ILE A 6 -6.93 12.05 -9.70
CA ILE A 6 -6.87 13.46 -9.31
C ILE A 6 -8.26 14.10 -9.27
N PRO A 7 -9.11 14.00 -10.34
CA PRO A 7 -10.47 14.51 -10.27
C PRO A 7 -11.31 13.90 -9.14
N ALA A 8 -11.21 12.59 -8.90
CA ALA A 8 -11.96 11.95 -7.83
C ALA A 8 -11.56 12.49 -6.46
N LEU A 9 -10.27 12.71 -6.22
CA LEU A 9 -9.76 13.27 -4.97
C LEU A 9 -10.20 14.72 -4.77
N VAL A 10 -10.13 15.54 -5.82
CA VAL A 10 -10.57 16.94 -5.77
C VAL A 10 -12.09 17.03 -5.54
N ILE A 11 -12.88 16.22 -6.25
CA ILE A 11 -14.34 16.18 -6.08
C ILE A 11 -14.68 15.72 -4.65
N GLY A 12 -14.01 14.69 -4.13
CA GLY A 12 -14.22 14.21 -2.76
C GLY A 12 -13.90 15.28 -1.72
N ALA A 13 -12.75 15.97 -1.88
CA ALA A 13 -12.36 17.06 -0.97
C ALA A 13 -13.35 18.24 -1.01
N LEU A 14 -13.79 18.66 -2.20
CA LEU A 14 -14.79 19.72 -2.37
C LEU A 14 -16.14 19.31 -1.80
N ALA A 15 -16.59 18.08 -2.04
CA ALA A 15 -17.84 17.57 -1.50
C ALA A 15 -17.79 17.53 0.04
N GLY A 16 -16.69 17.05 0.64
CA GLY A 16 -16.48 17.05 2.08
C GLY A 16 -16.48 18.47 2.67
N TYR A 17 -15.84 19.44 2.01
CA TYR A 17 -15.85 20.84 2.43
C TYR A 17 -17.27 21.42 2.37
N VAL A 18 -18.01 21.20 1.29
CA VAL A 18 -19.40 21.68 1.12
C VAL A 18 -20.32 21.05 2.17
N ILE A 19 -20.21 19.74 2.39
CA ILE A 19 -21.02 19.04 3.42
C ILE A 19 -20.73 19.62 4.80
N ASN A 20 -19.49 19.84 5.16
CA ASN A 20 -19.10 20.39 6.45
C ASN A 20 -19.52 21.83 6.64
N SER A 21 -19.52 22.65 5.57
CA SER A 21 -19.85 24.09 5.64
C SER A 21 -21.35 24.38 5.49
N ALA A 22 -22.05 23.64 4.63
CA ALA A 22 -23.45 23.93 4.29
C ALA A 22 -24.46 23.13 5.13
N PHE A 23 -24.06 21.97 5.65
CA PHE A 23 -24.94 21.09 6.44
C PHE A 23 -24.42 20.94 7.87
N VAL A 24 -24.53 22.02 8.64
CA VAL A 24 -24.22 22.00 10.09
C VAL A 24 -25.09 20.95 10.78
N GLY A 25 -24.49 19.84 11.24
CA GLY A 25 -25.21 18.71 11.86
C GLY A 25 -25.40 17.50 10.96
N PHE A 26 -24.83 17.48 9.74
CA PHE A 26 -24.79 16.26 8.94
C PHE A 26 -24.02 15.17 9.70
N PRO A 27 -24.62 14.00 9.95
CA PRO A 27 -23.96 12.95 10.71
C PRO A 27 -22.81 12.37 9.88
N SER A 28 -21.60 12.86 10.15
CA SER A 28 -20.37 12.47 9.46
C SER A 28 -20.11 10.95 9.48
N PHE A 29 -20.68 10.24 10.48
CA PHE A 29 -20.57 8.78 10.59
C PHE A 29 -21.11 8.03 9.35
N TRP A 30 -22.10 8.59 8.62
CA TRP A 30 -22.57 7.99 7.37
C TRP A 30 -21.46 7.93 6.30
N VAL A 31 -20.61 8.95 6.25
CA VAL A 31 -19.50 9.01 5.30
C VAL A 31 -18.29 8.24 5.82
N THR A 32 -17.92 8.43 7.10
CA THR A 32 -16.72 7.80 7.68
C THR A 32 -16.91 6.32 7.95
N ASP A 33 -18.05 5.91 8.50
CA ASP A 33 -18.22 4.52 8.92
C ASP A 33 -18.86 3.65 7.83
N TYR A 34 -19.95 4.11 7.21
CA TYR A 34 -20.65 3.27 6.24
C TYR A 34 -20.07 3.37 4.83
N LEU A 35 -19.88 4.58 4.30
CA LEU A 35 -19.43 4.74 2.92
C LEU A 35 -17.97 4.31 2.77
N PHE A 36 -17.12 4.71 3.71
CA PHE A 36 -15.70 4.35 3.70
C PHE A 36 -15.52 2.84 3.89
N ASN A 37 -16.08 2.25 4.95
CA ASN A 37 -15.96 0.81 5.20
C ASN A 37 -16.59 -0.02 4.08
N GLY A 38 -17.75 0.40 3.56
CA GLY A 38 -18.37 -0.25 2.42
C GLY A 38 -17.48 -0.22 1.17
N SER A 39 -16.85 0.92 0.89
CA SER A 39 -15.89 1.06 -0.22
C SER A 39 -14.64 0.20 -0.02
N LEU A 40 -14.13 0.11 1.21
CA LEU A 40 -12.98 -0.73 1.55
C LEU A 40 -13.31 -2.22 1.39
N TYR A 41 -14.46 -2.68 1.89
CA TYR A 41 -14.90 -4.06 1.72
C TYR A 41 -15.13 -4.41 0.25
N LEU A 42 -15.72 -3.49 -0.53
CA LEU A 42 -15.88 -3.65 -1.97
C LEU A 42 -14.53 -3.76 -2.68
N LEU A 43 -13.57 -2.90 -2.33
CA LEU A 43 -12.21 -2.94 -2.88
C LEU A 43 -11.56 -4.30 -2.59
N LEU A 44 -11.59 -4.75 -1.34
CA LEU A 44 -11.00 -6.04 -0.94
C LEU A 44 -11.69 -7.22 -1.63
N PHE A 45 -13.01 -7.17 -1.76
CA PHE A 45 -13.79 -8.19 -2.46
C PHE A 45 -13.42 -8.25 -3.95
N VAL A 46 -13.39 -7.09 -4.64
CA VAL A 46 -13.02 -7.01 -6.06
C VAL A 46 -11.57 -7.48 -6.28
N MET A 47 -10.66 -7.11 -5.39
CA MET A 47 -9.29 -7.61 -5.41
C MET A 47 -9.24 -9.14 -5.27
N GLY A 48 -9.91 -9.68 -4.25
CA GLY A 48 -10.00 -11.13 -4.04
C GLY A 48 -10.61 -11.86 -5.25
N LEU A 49 -11.65 -11.30 -5.85
CA LEU A 49 -12.29 -11.84 -7.06
C LEU A 49 -11.33 -11.82 -8.25
N ALA A 50 -10.65 -10.69 -8.49
CA ALA A 50 -9.68 -10.56 -9.59
C ALA A 50 -8.57 -11.62 -9.47
N PHE A 51 -8.08 -11.84 -8.25
CA PHE A 51 -7.06 -12.87 -7.98
C PHE A 51 -7.59 -14.29 -8.12
N GLY A 52 -8.82 -14.56 -7.68
CA GLY A 52 -9.45 -15.87 -7.83
C GLY A 52 -9.67 -16.26 -9.29
N ILE A 53 -9.88 -15.30 -10.17
CA ILE A 53 -10.06 -15.48 -11.61
C ILE A 53 -8.71 -15.64 -12.33
N ASP A 54 -7.64 -15.03 -11.81
CA ASP A 54 -6.31 -15.07 -12.44
C ASP A 54 -5.63 -16.42 -12.23
N ARG A 55 -5.94 -17.36 -13.13
CA ARG A 55 -5.35 -18.72 -13.14
C ARG A 55 -3.83 -18.71 -13.34
N GLU A 56 -3.28 -17.70 -14.03
CA GLU A 56 -1.83 -17.61 -14.24
C GLU A 56 -1.10 -17.19 -12.95
N ALA A 57 -1.63 -16.25 -12.19
CA ALA A 57 -1.09 -15.86 -10.90
C ALA A 57 -1.04 -17.07 -9.95
N GLY A 58 -2.14 -17.81 -9.84
CA GLY A 58 -2.21 -19.02 -9.03
C GLY A 58 -1.25 -20.13 -9.46
N ALA A 59 -1.15 -20.39 -10.77
CA ALA A 59 -0.23 -21.38 -11.31
C ALA A 59 1.24 -21.00 -11.11
N LYS A 60 1.60 -19.72 -11.28
CA LYS A 60 2.95 -19.17 -11.07
C LYS A 60 3.35 -19.24 -9.59
N LEU A 61 2.42 -18.95 -8.66
CA LEU A 61 2.65 -19.15 -7.23
C LEU A 61 2.93 -20.63 -6.91
N LYS A 62 2.10 -21.53 -7.44
CA LYS A 62 2.22 -22.96 -7.19
C LYS A 62 3.50 -23.58 -7.76
N SER A 63 3.97 -23.11 -8.93
CA SER A 63 5.17 -23.64 -9.60
C SER A 63 6.48 -23.32 -8.87
N LYS A 64 6.56 -22.18 -8.19
CA LYS A 64 7.76 -21.75 -7.43
C LYS A 64 7.77 -22.24 -5.96
N GLY A 65 6.65 -22.79 -5.49
CA GLY A 65 6.52 -23.33 -4.12
C GLY A 65 6.70 -22.27 -3.02
N LEU A 66 6.89 -22.72 -1.79
CA LEU A 66 7.03 -21.85 -0.59
C LEU A 66 8.20 -20.86 -0.67
N LYS A 67 9.20 -21.10 -1.49
CA LYS A 67 10.34 -20.17 -1.66
C LYS A 67 9.92 -18.80 -2.15
N ILE A 68 8.78 -18.68 -2.85
CA ILE A 68 8.28 -17.39 -3.32
C ILE A 68 7.81 -16.49 -2.18
N LEU A 69 7.46 -17.08 -1.03
CA LEU A 69 7.01 -16.33 0.17
C LEU A 69 8.16 -15.68 0.93
N ILE A 70 9.38 -16.20 0.80
CA ILE A 70 10.53 -15.69 1.56
C ILE A 70 10.82 -14.24 1.20
N PHE A 71 10.77 -13.90 -0.09
CA PHE A 71 11.12 -12.55 -0.53
C PHE A 71 10.14 -11.48 -0.02
N PRO A 72 8.80 -11.57 -0.22
CA PRO A 72 7.87 -10.60 0.33
C PRO A 72 7.88 -10.56 1.86
N PHE A 73 8.14 -11.68 2.53
CA PHE A 73 8.27 -11.71 3.99
C PHE A 73 9.47 -10.87 4.47
N VAL A 74 10.63 -11.02 3.81
CA VAL A 74 11.81 -10.17 4.12
C VAL A 74 11.53 -8.70 3.84
N VAL A 75 10.83 -8.38 2.74
CA VAL A 75 10.41 -7.01 2.42
C VAL A 75 9.46 -6.46 3.49
N ALA A 76 8.51 -7.25 3.95
CA ALA A 76 7.58 -6.86 5.01
C ALA A 76 8.32 -6.56 6.32
N LEU A 77 9.20 -7.46 6.76
CA LEU A 77 10.03 -7.26 7.95
C LEU A 77 10.90 -6.01 7.81
N GLY A 78 11.59 -5.83 6.68
CA GLY A 78 12.41 -4.66 6.42
C GLY A 78 11.60 -3.35 6.46
N SER A 79 10.36 -3.36 5.96
CA SER A 79 9.47 -2.21 6.03
C SER A 79 9.08 -1.87 7.47
N ILE A 80 8.74 -2.88 8.29
CA ILE A 80 8.40 -2.69 9.70
C ILE A 80 9.61 -2.17 10.49
N VAL A 81 10.80 -2.75 10.27
CA VAL A 81 12.05 -2.28 10.90
C VAL A 81 12.34 -0.82 10.51
N ALA A 82 12.14 -0.45 9.24
CA ALA A 82 12.28 0.93 8.80
C ALA A 82 11.28 1.86 9.51
N GLY A 83 10.06 1.39 9.79
CA GLY A 83 9.08 2.10 10.60
C GLY A 83 9.54 2.33 12.02
N VAL A 84 10.12 1.33 12.67
CA VAL A 84 10.72 1.47 14.01
C VAL A 84 11.84 2.50 14.00
N LEU A 85 12.78 2.39 13.07
CA LEU A 85 13.92 3.30 12.97
C LEU A 85 13.47 4.74 12.67
N GLY A 86 12.53 4.91 11.73
CA GLY A 86 11.97 6.22 11.42
C GLY A 86 11.22 6.83 12.62
N GLY A 87 10.42 6.02 13.32
CA GLY A 87 9.71 6.44 14.53
C GLY A 87 10.67 6.92 15.63
N LEU A 88 11.76 6.17 15.87
CA LEU A 88 12.79 6.54 16.83
C LEU A 88 13.49 7.87 16.47
N VAL A 89 13.86 8.05 15.20
CA VAL A 89 14.55 9.26 14.74
C VAL A 89 13.65 10.49 14.81
N LEU A 90 12.36 10.33 14.51
CA LEU A 90 11.39 11.43 14.47
C LEU A 90 10.68 11.65 15.81
N GLY A 91 10.93 10.82 16.84
CA GLY A 91 10.26 10.90 18.13
C GLY A 91 8.77 10.57 18.07
N LEU A 92 8.35 9.76 17.11
CA LEU A 92 6.95 9.34 16.92
C LEU A 92 6.64 8.06 17.69
N ASN A 93 5.34 7.79 17.91
CA ASN A 93 4.91 6.51 18.46
C ASN A 93 5.40 5.36 17.58
N LEU A 94 6.06 4.37 18.18
CA LEU A 94 6.69 3.26 17.45
C LEU A 94 5.66 2.38 16.71
N TYR A 95 4.57 2.04 17.37
CA TYR A 95 3.53 1.21 16.77
C TYR A 95 2.82 1.95 15.63
N GLY A 96 2.54 3.25 15.80
CA GLY A 96 2.01 4.10 14.74
C GLY A 96 2.94 4.15 13.52
N SER A 97 4.24 4.32 13.74
CA SER A 97 5.26 4.34 12.67
C SER A 97 5.40 2.98 11.97
N MET A 98 5.33 1.88 12.72
CA MET A 98 5.28 0.52 12.17
C MET A 98 4.00 0.31 11.32
N ALA A 99 2.85 0.78 11.80
CA ALA A 99 1.58 0.69 11.08
C ALA A 99 1.64 1.47 9.75
N VAL A 100 2.23 2.67 9.74
CA VAL A 100 2.47 3.46 8.52
C VAL A 100 3.26 2.68 7.47
N THR A 101 4.37 2.05 7.87
CA THR A 101 5.25 1.35 6.93
C THR A 101 4.78 -0.05 6.56
N SER A 102 3.88 -0.64 7.35
CA SER A 102 3.23 -1.93 7.04
C SER A 102 2.17 -1.86 5.93
N GLY A 103 1.94 -0.69 5.37
CA GLY A 103 1.20 -0.51 4.12
C GLY A 103 1.96 -0.96 2.88
N TYR A 104 3.28 -1.17 3.00
CA TYR A 104 4.18 -1.71 1.96
C TYR A 104 4.14 -0.95 0.62
N GLY A 105 3.73 0.31 0.59
CA GLY A 105 3.56 1.13 -0.60
C GLY A 105 2.10 1.30 -1.05
N TRP A 106 1.13 0.67 -0.40
CA TRP A 106 -0.28 0.81 -0.74
C TRP A 106 -0.91 2.02 -0.03
N TYR A 107 -0.60 3.21 -0.51
CA TYR A 107 -1.02 4.48 0.10
C TYR A 107 -2.54 4.69 0.11
N THR A 108 -3.26 4.24 -0.94
CA THR A 108 -4.72 4.40 -1.05
C THR A 108 -5.49 3.55 -0.05
N LEU A 109 -4.88 2.50 0.51
CA LEU A 109 -5.39 1.73 1.63
C LEU A 109 -4.91 2.30 2.97
N THR A 110 -3.58 2.48 3.11
CA THR A 110 -2.94 2.78 4.38
C THR A 110 -3.36 4.14 4.94
N GLY A 111 -3.43 5.16 4.08
CA GLY A 111 -3.84 6.51 4.49
C GLY A 111 -5.22 6.52 5.13
N PRO A 112 -6.28 6.16 4.39
CA PRO A 112 -7.63 6.12 4.92
C PRO A 112 -7.80 5.18 6.13
N LEU A 113 -7.15 4.02 6.12
CA LEU A 113 -7.25 3.05 7.20
C LEU A 113 -6.66 3.59 8.52
N LEU A 114 -5.49 4.24 8.46
CA LEU A 114 -4.88 4.89 9.61
C LEU A 114 -5.63 6.16 10.03
N ALA A 115 -6.20 6.90 9.10
CA ALA A 115 -7.04 8.04 9.43
C ALA A 115 -8.25 7.63 10.29
N GLN A 116 -8.83 6.48 9.99
CA GLN A 116 -9.98 5.94 10.72
C GLN A 116 -9.58 5.35 12.08
N THR A 117 -8.43 4.69 12.17
CA THR A 117 -8.03 3.96 13.39
C THR A 117 -7.25 4.83 14.38
N LEU A 118 -6.36 5.70 13.89
CA LEU A 118 -5.44 6.50 14.71
C LEU A 118 -5.63 8.01 14.56
N GLY A 119 -6.48 8.44 13.62
CA GLY A 119 -6.76 9.85 13.36
C GLY A 119 -6.06 10.41 12.11
N ALA A 120 -6.47 11.63 11.72
CA ALA A 120 -6.12 12.25 10.45
C ALA A 120 -4.62 12.44 10.23
N GLU A 121 -3.85 12.72 11.28
CA GLU A 121 -2.40 12.90 11.18
C GLU A 121 -1.70 11.61 10.78
N TRP A 122 -2.04 10.48 11.39
CA TRP A 122 -1.53 9.17 11.03
C TRP A 122 -1.99 8.74 9.64
N GLY A 123 -3.21 9.11 9.24
CA GLY A 123 -3.70 8.92 7.90
C GLY A 123 -2.86 9.67 6.86
N ALA A 124 -2.55 10.94 7.12
CA ALA A 124 -1.69 11.74 6.25
C ALA A 124 -0.26 11.16 6.15
N LEU A 125 0.32 10.74 7.29
CA LEU A 125 1.62 10.07 7.32
C LEU A 125 1.58 8.75 6.55
N GLY A 126 0.55 7.93 6.74
CA GLY A 126 0.36 6.66 6.05
C GLY A 126 0.26 6.82 4.54
N PHE A 127 -0.54 7.79 4.09
CA PHE A 127 -0.66 8.11 2.67
C PHE A 127 0.68 8.60 2.11
N THR A 128 1.25 9.64 2.70
CA THR A 128 2.45 10.30 2.18
C THR A 128 3.66 9.37 2.14
N THR A 129 3.89 8.60 3.20
CA THR A 129 5.03 7.68 3.28
C THR A 129 4.94 6.60 2.21
N ASN A 130 3.77 6.00 2.03
CA ASN A 130 3.60 4.94 1.04
C ASN A 130 3.58 5.47 -0.41
N PHE A 131 3.03 6.67 -0.63
CA PHE A 131 3.11 7.38 -1.92
C PHE A 131 4.56 7.74 -2.29
N LEU A 132 5.31 8.31 -1.33
CA LEU A 132 6.72 8.62 -1.54
C LEU A 132 7.56 7.37 -1.78
N ARG A 133 7.25 6.26 -1.13
CA ARG A 133 7.89 4.97 -1.40
C ARG A 133 7.76 4.57 -2.87
N GLU A 134 6.57 4.67 -3.46
CA GLU A 134 6.33 4.37 -4.88
C GLU A 134 7.12 5.34 -5.77
N LEU A 135 7.01 6.64 -5.51
CA LEU A 135 7.69 7.67 -6.29
C LEU A 135 9.21 7.49 -6.25
N ILE A 136 9.78 7.34 -5.05
CA ILE A 136 11.22 7.13 -4.87
C ILE A 136 11.67 5.82 -5.53
N THR A 137 10.86 4.77 -5.45
CA THR A 137 11.15 3.51 -6.14
C THR A 137 11.29 3.76 -7.64
N ILE A 138 10.32 4.37 -8.29
CA ILE A 138 10.34 4.64 -9.74
C ILE A 138 11.58 5.45 -10.12
N LEU A 139 11.88 6.52 -9.36
CA LEU A 139 13.03 7.39 -9.63
C LEU A 139 14.38 6.70 -9.38
N SER A 140 14.45 5.78 -8.42
CA SER A 140 15.68 5.10 -8.02
C SER A 140 15.96 3.79 -8.76
N ILE A 141 15.01 3.24 -9.54
CA ILE A 141 15.21 1.98 -10.29
C ILE A 141 16.53 1.96 -11.09
N PRO A 142 16.93 3.02 -11.85
CA PRO A 142 18.17 3.00 -12.61
C PRO A 142 19.44 2.86 -11.76
N LEU A 143 19.34 3.21 -10.47
CA LEU A 143 20.44 3.08 -9.50
C LEU A 143 20.37 1.75 -8.76
N THR A 144 19.20 1.39 -8.25
CA THR A 144 19.01 0.19 -7.44
C THR A 144 19.18 -1.10 -8.21
N VAL A 145 18.85 -1.12 -9.52
CA VAL A 145 19.10 -2.28 -10.39
C VAL A 145 20.60 -2.60 -10.53
N LYS A 146 21.49 -1.60 -10.40
CA LYS A 146 22.94 -1.81 -10.45
C LYS A 146 23.46 -2.58 -9.23
N ILE A 147 22.76 -2.51 -8.09
CA ILE A 147 23.10 -3.27 -6.88
C ILE A 147 22.61 -4.71 -7.03
N ASN A 148 21.34 -4.89 -7.36
CA ASN A 148 20.75 -6.20 -7.58
C ASN A 148 19.43 -6.03 -8.34
N LYS A 149 19.13 -6.96 -9.27
CA LYS A 149 17.85 -6.97 -10.03
C LYS A 149 16.59 -7.04 -9.15
N LEU A 150 16.69 -7.57 -7.94
CA LEU A 150 15.58 -7.65 -6.99
C LEU A 150 15.50 -6.43 -6.06
N ALA A 151 16.49 -5.53 -6.03
CA ALA A 151 16.45 -4.34 -5.19
C ALA A 151 15.29 -3.40 -5.56
N PRO A 152 14.99 -3.12 -6.85
CA PRO A 152 13.78 -2.37 -7.22
C PRO A 152 12.48 -3.06 -6.79
N VAL A 153 12.44 -4.39 -6.82
CA VAL A 153 11.26 -5.16 -6.37
C VAL A 153 11.08 -5.01 -4.85
N ALA A 154 12.16 -5.06 -4.08
CA ALA A 154 12.10 -4.85 -2.63
C ALA A 154 11.64 -3.44 -2.27
N SER A 155 12.15 -2.41 -2.97
CA SER A 155 11.76 -1.01 -2.72
C SER A 155 10.31 -0.73 -3.11
N GLY A 156 9.80 -1.30 -4.20
CA GLY A 156 8.43 -1.11 -4.67
C GLY A 156 7.37 -1.72 -3.74
N GLY A 157 7.68 -2.84 -3.11
CA GLY A 157 6.74 -3.47 -2.17
C GLY A 157 5.45 -3.93 -2.85
N ALA A 158 4.31 -3.49 -2.34
CA ALA A 158 2.99 -3.87 -2.86
C ALA A 158 2.75 -3.38 -4.31
N THR A 159 3.29 -2.21 -4.69
CA THR A 159 3.10 -1.63 -6.03
C THR A 159 3.78 -2.41 -7.15
N THR A 160 4.60 -3.40 -6.81
CA THR A 160 5.32 -4.23 -7.80
C THR A 160 4.42 -5.24 -8.52
N MET A 161 3.16 -5.38 -8.11
CA MET A 161 2.20 -6.19 -8.86
C MET A 161 1.52 -5.41 -9.99
N ASP A 162 1.53 -4.08 -9.95
CA ASP A 162 0.77 -3.21 -10.88
C ASP A 162 1.55 -1.96 -11.32
N THR A 163 1.56 -0.89 -10.53
CA THR A 163 2.00 0.44 -10.96
C THR A 163 3.49 0.51 -11.27
N THR A 164 4.35 -0.11 -10.46
CA THR A 164 5.81 -0.12 -10.70
C THR A 164 6.27 -1.28 -11.57
N LEU A 165 5.43 -2.31 -11.78
CA LEU A 165 5.79 -3.52 -12.52
C LEU A 165 6.35 -3.26 -13.93
N PRO A 166 5.69 -2.43 -14.78
CA PRO A 166 6.19 -2.20 -16.13
C PRO A 166 7.58 -1.55 -16.14
N VAL A 167 7.84 -0.65 -15.18
CA VAL A 167 9.12 0.04 -15.06
C VAL A 167 10.20 -0.92 -14.57
N ILE A 168 9.89 -1.73 -13.53
CA ILE A 168 10.80 -2.75 -13.02
C ILE A 168 11.19 -3.73 -14.10
N VAL A 169 10.22 -4.28 -14.85
CA VAL A 169 10.48 -5.25 -15.91
C VAL A 169 11.32 -4.65 -17.04
N ARG A 170 11.09 -3.35 -17.37
CA ARG A 170 11.88 -2.64 -18.37
C ARG A 170 13.36 -2.53 -18.00
N TYR A 171 13.69 -2.28 -16.73
CA TYR A 171 15.07 -2.08 -16.28
C TYR A 171 15.77 -3.37 -15.81
N CYS A 172 15.02 -4.29 -15.19
CA CYS A 172 15.56 -5.51 -14.59
C CYS A 172 15.48 -6.73 -15.51
N GLY A 173 14.68 -6.65 -16.60
CA GLY A 173 14.44 -7.75 -17.53
C GLY A 173 13.18 -8.58 -17.17
N PRO A 174 12.69 -9.42 -18.12
CA PRO A 174 11.45 -10.19 -17.94
C PRO A 174 11.56 -11.30 -16.89
N ASP A 175 12.75 -11.74 -16.53
CA ASP A 175 13.01 -12.79 -15.54
C ASP A 175 12.54 -12.39 -14.13
N VAL A 176 12.46 -11.07 -13.81
CA VAL A 176 11.96 -10.59 -12.52
C VAL A 176 10.43 -10.48 -12.45
N LEU A 177 9.74 -10.55 -13.59
CA LEU A 177 8.29 -10.33 -13.68
C LEU A 177 7.50 -11.14 -12.64
N ILE A 178 7.74 -12.46 -12.59
CA ILE A 178 7.00 -13.36 -11.71
C ILE A 178 7.30 -13.04 -10.24
N THR A 179 8.56 -12.76 -9.93
CA THR A 179 8.96 -12.42 -8.53
C THR A 179 8.38 -11.09 -8.11
N ALA A 180 8.43 -10.06 -8.97
CA ALA A 180 7.86 -8.75 -8.70
C ALA A 180 6.34 -8.82 -8.50
N PHE A 181 5.63 -9.43 -9.45
CA PHE A 181 4.18 -9.60 -9.36
C PHE A 181 3.77 -10.38 -8.10
N SER A 182 4.38 -11.55 -7.87
CA SER A 182 4.03 -12.39 -6.72
C SER A 182 4.34 -11.72 -5.39
N SER A 183 5.46 -10.98 -5.30
CA SER A 183 5.82 -10.24 -4.10
C SER A 183 4.82 -9.13 -3.81
N GLY A 184 4.52 -8.30 -4.80
CA GLY A 184 3.53 -7.23 -4.67
C GLY A 184 2.15 -7.75 -4.29
N PHE A 185 1.73 -8.85 -4.93
CA PHE A 185 0.49 -9.53 -4.64
C PHE A 185 0.38 -9.97 -3.17
N ILE A 186 1.39 -10.70 -2.68
CA ILE A 186 1.41 -11.20 -1.30
C ILE A 186 1.41 -10.03 -0.30
N LEU A 187 2.21 -8.99 -0.56
CA LEU A 187 2.26 -7.81 0.29
C LEU A 187 0.91 -7.07 0.31
N SER A 188 0.23 -6.96 -0.84
CA SER A 188 -1.10 -6.35 -0.90
C SER A 188 -2.15 -7.16 -0.15
N MET A 189 -2.07 -8.49 -0.20
CA MET A 189 -2.98 -9.35 0.58
C MET A 189 -2.75 -9.23 2.09
N VAL A 190 -1.50 -9.03 2.51
CA VAL A 190 -1.12 -8.96 3.93
C VAL A 190 -1.31 -7.55 4.51
N ALA A 191 -1.16 -6.50 3.70
CA ALA A 191 -1.18 -5.10 4.15
C ALA A 191 -2.40 -4.72 5.01
N PRO A 192 -3.67 -5.00 4.63
CA PRO A 192 -4.83 -4.63 5.45
C PRO A 192 -4.74 -5.20 6.87
N PHE A 193 -4.34 -6.47 6.97
CA PHE A 193 -4.25 -7.16 8.25
C PHE A 193 -3.11 -6.65 9.11
N THR A 194 -1.92 -6.42 8.53
CA THR A 194 -0.76 -5.92 9.28
C THR A 194 -0.94 -4.48 9.73
N VAL A 195 -1.51 -3.62 8.89
CA VAL A 195 -1.80 -2.23 9.25
C VAL A 195 -2.77 -2.18 10.44
N ILE A 196 -3.90 -2.91 10.37
CA ILE A 196 -4.90 -2.92 11.45
C ILE A 196 -4.32 -3.55 12.72
N ALA A 197 -3.65 -4.72 12.61
CA ALA A 197 -3.10 -5.41 13.75
C ALA A 197 -2.06 -4.57 14.51
N ILE A 198 -1.20 -3.84 13.79
CA ILE A 198 -0.20 -2.99 14.42
C ILE A 198 -0.84 -1.70 14.95
N ALA A 199 -1.77 -1.08 14.21
CA ALA A 199 -2.48 0.11 14.66
C ALA A 199 -3.28 -0.12 15.95
N SER A 200 -3.79 -1.34 16.17
CA SER A 200 -4.51 -1.68 17.39
C SER A 200 -3.61 -1.76 18.65
N LEU A 201 -2.29 -1.65 18.51
CA LEU A 201 -1.32 -1.64 19.62
C LEU A 201 -0.96 -0.20 20.06
N VAL A 202 -1.43 0.83 19.35
CA VAL A 202 -1.21 2.25 19.68
C VAL A 202 -2.16 2.71 20.76
#